data_36ab0bd7e08b6d19d678c9ebd03e437b
#
_entry.id   36ab0bd7e08b6d19d678c9ebd03e437b
#
_cell.length_a   1.000
_cell.length_b   1.000
_cell.length_c   1.000
_cell.angle_alpha   90.00
_cell.angle_beta   90.00
_cell.angle_gamma   90.00
#
_symmetry.space_group_name_H-M   'P 1'
#
loop_
_entity.id
_entity.type
_entity.pdbx_description
1 polymer ?
#
loop_
_entity_poly.entity_id
_entity_poly.type
_entity_poly.pdbx_seq_one_letter_code
_entity_poly.pdbx_strand_id
1 'polypeptide(L)'
;LLEGALNHRLAVLLLAFLTVGAMAMIWMFRIGLEKPVEFFPNIEPNNIYINLDVSEGADIDFSDRISRQVEAAICNGAEEPNLTGFVDPSDCYYADVEEKKHTLRDGREYTGLTDLVNVKDIYSRTVAVLGGSSLFESNAPNHIGVQFHDLEERTESSFITLEEIRKRIKDIPGAQITIAVQEEGPPTGAPINIEIAGDNFSVLGRISQEVTKVLEKIPFVQDIRDDFVSGSPTVSVRVDRQKASLLGLSTEVIGFVLKVAFNGTKVSTYREGDEDFDITVQLSESGRKSTDILRELLIPTNNGLIPLSTIASFEVTGGLGQINRVNHERVVTVSANVDEKNIPSPVVRAQAEKIISKINMPPGYKIRFTGEQEEQEETEAFLTKAFAAALFLIMLILVTQFNSIAQPLIILTSVILSLGGVFLGLAVMEYPFGIIMTGVGVISLAGVVVNNAIVLIDYTNRLNKRGMSFKEAIIAAGCTRLRPVLLTAITTILGLLPMVTGVAYNFHEMKISWISTSTQWWSSMASAVIFGLALSTVLTLVVVPTLYALIHTSSLGMASAIKWIQKAYWKPFYRITGLSEKDGEQ
;
A
#
# COMPACT_ATOMS: atom_id res chain seq x y z
N LEU A 1 12.87 -24.62 -39.47
CA LEU A 1 13.30 -23.84 -38.30
C LEU A 1 13.95 -24.75 -37.24
N LEU A 2 13.30 -25.81 -36.80
CA LEU A 2 13.79 -26.76 -35.79
C LEU A 2 15.03 -27.52 -36.26
N GLU A 3 15.08 -27.90 -37.51
CA GLU A 3 16.25 -28.57 -38.14
C GLU A 3 17.48 -27.66 -38.21
N GLY A 4 17.30 -26.39 -38.55
CA GLY A 4 18.36 -25.37 -38.49
C GLY A 4 18.85 -25.11 -37.07
N ALA A 5 17.94 -25.06 -36.09
CA ALA A 5 18.25 -24.88 -34.69
C ALA A 5 19.06 -26.07 -34.09
N LEU A 6 18.73 -27.27 -34.47
CA LEU A 6 19.48 -28.48 -34.09
C LEU A 6 20.89 -28.54 -34.64
N ASN A 7 21.18 -27.87 -35.77
CA ASN A 7 22.50 -27.79 -36.33
C ASN A 7 23.37 -26.70 -35.65
N HIS A 8 22.77 -25.61 -35.14
CA HIS A 8 23.46 -24.49 -34.48
C HIS A 8 23.05 -24.33 -33.01
N ARG A 9 23.08 -25.43 -32.23
CA ARG A 9 22.50 -25.52 -30.87
C ARG A 9 22.98 -24.42 -29.92
N LEU A 10 24.30 -24.20 -29.82
CA LEU A 10 24.86 -23.20 -28.91
C LEU A 10 24.46 -21.76 -29.29
N ALA A 11 24.45 -21.46 -30.61
CA ALA A 11 24.03 -20.15 -31.07
C ALA A 11 22.55 -19.84 -30.74
N VAL A 12 21.67 -20.85 -30.88
CA VAL A 12 20.24 -20.71 -30.55
C VAL A 12 20.04 -20.49 -29.04
N LEU A 13 20.78 -21.23 -28.20
CA LEU A 13 20.72 -21.05 -26.76
C LEU A 13 21.23 -19.67 -26.34
N LEU A 14 22.39 -19.26 -26.85
CA LEU A 14 22.92 -17.92 -26.55
C LEU A 14 21.96 -16.82 -27.00
N LEU A 15 21.38 -16.94 -28.20
CA LEU A 15 20.39 -15.99 -28.69
C LEU A 15 19.17 -15.91 -27.81
N ALA A 16 18.66 -17.07 -27.33
CA ALA A 16 17.49 -17.12 -26.45
C ALA A 16 17.74 -16.41 -25.10
N PHE A 17 18.89 -16.68 -24.45
CA PHE A 17 19.23 -15.99 -23.21
C PHE A 17 19.55 -14.50 -23.43
N LEU A 18 20.16 -14.16 -24.57
CA LEU A 18 20.41 -12.77 -24.93
C LEU A 18 19.10 -12.01 -25.17
N THR A 19 18.07 -12.64 -25.77
CA THR A 19 16.75 -12.01 -25.92
C THR A 19 16.10 -11.75 -24.55
N VAL A 20 16.20 -12.68 -23.60
CA VAL A 20 15.70 -12.48 -22.23
C VAL A 20 16.40 -11.28 -21.56
N GLY A 21 17.74 -11.24 -21.64
CA GLY A 21 18.52 -10.12 -21.10
C GLY A 21 18.19 -8.78 -21.78
N ALA A 22 18.02 -8.79 -23.10
CA ALA A 22 17.64 -7.59 -23.85
C ALA A 22 16.24 -7.07 -23.45
N MET A 23 15.25 -7.96 -23.26
CA MET A 23 13.92 -7.57 -22.80
C MET A 23 13.93 -6.96 -21.40
N ALA A 24 14.68 -7.57 -20.47
CA ALA A 24 14.86 -7.02 -19.13
C ALA A 24 15.56 -5.65 -19.17
N MET A 25 16.54 -5.49 -20.04
CA MET A 25 17.25 -4.21 -20.22
C MET A 25 16.34 -3.14 -20.83
N ILE A 26 15.51 -3.49 -21.81
CA ILE A 26 14.53 -2.57 -22.41
C ILE A 26 13.55 -2.08 -21.33
N TRP A 27 13.02 -2.98 -20.52
CA TRP A 27 12.14 -2.60 -19.42
C TRP A 27 12.86 -1.70 -18.41
N MET A 28 14.09 -2.05 -18.01
CA MET A 28 14.88 -1.27 -17.05
C MET A 28 15.11 0.17 -17.54
N PHE A 29 15.49 0.36 -18.82
CA PHE A 29 15.73 1.70 -19.36
C PHE A 29 14.46 2.50 -19.65
N ARG A 30 13.34 1.83 -19.92
CA ARG A 30 12.08 2.52 -20.24
C ARG A 30 11.29 2.92 -18.98
N ILE A 31 11.29 2.07 -17.95
CA ILE A 31 10.45 2.22 -16.78
C ILE A 31 11.23 2.02 -15.48
N GLY A 32 12.06 0.99 -15.41
CA GLY A 32 12.71 0.54 -14.20
C GLY A 32 13.68 1.55 -13.57
N LEU A 33 14.17 2.54 -14.33
CA LEU A 33 14.98 3.64 -13.78
C LEU A 33 14.14 4.72 -13.10
N GLU A 34 12.91 4.94 -13.57
CA GLU A 34 11.99 5.94 -12.99
C GLU A 34 11.10 5.32 -11.91
N LYS A 35 10.51 4.17 -12.21
CA LYS A 35 9.59 3.45 -11.31
C LYS A 35 9.95 1.97 -11.28
N PRO A 36 10.97 1.55 -10.50
CA PRO A 36 11.47 0.17 -10.57
C PRO A 36 10.48 -0.85 -10.03
N VAL A 37 9.85 -0.54 -8.92
CA VAL A 37 9.01 -1.48 -8.17
C VAL A 37 7.86 -0.71 -7.54
N GLU A 38 6.69 -1.33 -7.52
CA GLU A 38 5.53 -0.88 -6.74
C GLU A 38 5.06 -2.03 -5.84
N PHE A 39 4.52 -1.69 -4.68
CA PHE A 39 3.96 -2.69 -3.76
C PHE A 39 2.56 -3.11 -4.22
N PHE A 40 1.65 -2.14 -4.31
CA PHE A 40 0.33 -2.28 -4.92
C PHE A 40 0.23 -1.39 -6.16
N PRO A 41 -0.61 -1.76 -7.13
CA PRO A 41 -0.89 -0.89 -8.28
C PRO A 41 -1.58 0.39 -7.81
N ASN A 42 -1.15 1.53 -8.36
CA ASN A 42 -1.77 2.82 -8.09
C ASN A 42 -3.12 2.92 -8.80
N ILE A 43 -4.20 2.74 -8.05
CA ILE A 43 -5.58 2.72 -8.54
C ILE A 43 -6.23 4.06 -8.28
N GLU A 44 -7.05 4.51 -9.23
CA GLU A 44 -7.83 5.72 -9.03
C GLU A 44 -8.84 5.55 -7.89
N PRO A 45 -8.78 6.42 -6.86
CA PRO A 45 -9.63 6.30 -5.69
C PRO A 45 -11.09 6.57 -6.02
N ASN A 46 -11.99 5.86 -5.33
CA ASN A 46 -13.42 6.13 -5.37
C ASN A 46 -13.84 7.16 -4.32
N ASN A 47 -13.12 7.22 -3.21
CA ASN A 47 -13.34 8.19 -2.16
C ASN A 47 -12.01 8.77 -1.67
N ILE A 48 -12.06 10.03 -1.25
CA ILE A 48 -10.98 10.66 -0.50
C ILE A 48 -11.54 11.26 0.79
N TYR A 49 -10.70 11.33 1.81
CA TYR A 49 -11.02 11.92 3.09
C TYR A 49 -10.10 13.10 3.35
N ILE A 50 -10.70 14.25 3.58
CA ILE A 50 -9.98 15.46 4.01
C ILE A 50 -10.08 15.48 5.52
N ASN A 51 -9.02 15.04 6.17
CA ASN A 51 -8.95 14.94 7.62
C ASN A 51 -8.61 16.30 8.22
N LEU A 52 -9.37 16.68 9.24
CA LEU A 52 -9.23 17.91 9.98
C LEU A 52 -8.71 17.60 11.37
N ASP A 53 -7.42 17.80 11.59
CA ASP A 53 -6.81 17.63 12.91
C ASP A 53 -6.84 18.97 13.63
N VAL A 54 -7.82 19.11 14.53
CA VAL A 54 -8.00 20.28 15.38
C VAL A 54 -7.37 20.03 16.74
N SER A 55 -6.95 21.09 17.43
CA SER A 55 -6.36 20.98 18.77
C SER A 55 -7.28 20.25 19.74
N GLU A 56 -6.73 19.37 20.57
CA GLU A 56 -7.50 18.67 21.61
C GLU A 56 -8.25 19.66 22.51
N GLY A 57 -9.51 19.31 22.78
CA GLY A 57 -10.41 20.19 23.55
C GLY A 57 -11.01 21.35 22.74
N ALA A 58 -10.83 21.35 21.43
CA ALA A 58 -11.54 22.31 20.57
C ALA A 58 -13.06 22.12 20.68
N ASP A 59 -13.78 23.24 20.69
CA ASP A 59 -15.23 23.24 20.68
C ASP A 59 -15.76 22.66 19.36
N ILE A 60 -16.87 21.94 19.42
CA ILE A 60 -17.53 21.38 18.24
C ILE A 60 -17.90 22.48 17.23
N ASP A 61 -18.34 23.65 17.71
CA ASP A 61 -18.68 24.80 16.86
C ASP A 61 -17.44 25.35 16.13
N PHE A 62 -16.25 25.28 16.75
CA PHE A 62 -14.99 25.65 16.11
C PHE A 62 -14.62 24.65 15.02
N SER A 63 -14.73 23.35 15.31
CA SER A 63 -14.45 22.28 14.34
C SER A 63 -15.42 22.32 13.16
N ASP A 64 -16.72 22.53 13.41
CA ASP A 64 -17.76 22.68 12.40
C ASP A 64 -17.50 23.88 11.47
N ARG A 65 -17.04 25.00 12.05
CA ARG A 65 -16.68 26.20 11.28
C ARG A 65 -15.55 25.92 10.29
N ILE A 66 -14.51 25.19 10.72
CA ILE A 66 -13.41 24.79 9.83
C ILE A 66 -13.92 23.83 8.75
N SER A 67 -14.73 22.84 9.11
CA SER A 67 -15.35 21.93 8.16
C SER A 67 -16.11 22.68 7.06
N ARG A 68 -16.94 23.66 7.44
CA ARG A 68 -17.69 24.50 6.49
C ARG A 68 -16.77 25.33 5.58
N GLN A 69 -15.66 25.85 6.11
CA GLN A 69 -14.69 26.58 5.28
C GLN A 69 -14.05 25.68 4.21
N VAL A 70 -13.72 24.44 4.59
CA VAL A 70 -13.16 23.44 3.65
C VAL A 70 -14.21 23.03 2.61
N GLU A 71 -15.45 22.77 3.02
CA GLU A 71 -16.55 22.48 2.10
C GLU A 71 -16.78 23.63 1.09
N ALA A 72 -16.82 24.87 1.58
CA ALA A 72 -16.96 26.04 0.73
C ALA A 72 -15.81 26.17 -0.28
N ALA A 73 -14.56 25.91 0.14
CA ALA A 73 -13.40 25.93 -0.75
C ALA A 73 -13.49 24.86 -1.85
N ILE A 74 -14.05 23.69 -1.55
CA ILE A 74 -14.25 22.61 -2.53
C ILE A 74 -15.38 23.00 -3.50
N CYS A 75 -16.46 23.61 -3.01
CA CYS A 75 -17.66 23.89 -3.81
C CYS A 75 -17.52 25.14 -4.71
N ASN A 76 -16.87 26.21 -4.24
CA ASN A 76 -16.89 27.52 -4.90
C ASN A 76 -15.76 27.80 -5.90
N GLY A 77 -14.81 26.90 -6.06
CA GLY A 77 -13.69 27.11 -6.99
C GLY A 77 -12.65 28.11 -6.49
N ALA A 78 -11.75 28.52 -7.40
CA ALA A 78 -10.57 29.34 -7.11
C ALA A 78 -10.85 30.85 -6.91
N GLU A 79 -12.07 31.30 -6.83
CA GLU A 79 -12.34 32.63 -6.34
C GLU A 79 -12.03 32.63 -4.84
N GLU A 80 -10.94 33.34 -4.48
CA GLU A 80 -10.43 33.42 -3.10
C GLU A 80 -11.62 33.62 -2.15
N PRO A 81 -11.92 32.69 -1.25
CA PRO A 81 -12.80 33.00 -0.16
C PRO A 81 -12.11 34.15 0.55
N ASN A 82 -12.84 35.25 0.76
CA ASN A 82 -12.35 36.41 1.51
C ASN A 82 -12.11 35.98 2.96
N LEU A 83 -11.08 35.18 3.19
CA LEU A 83 -10.69 34.58 4.47
C LEU A 83 -10.06 35.60 5.44
N THR A 84 -9.95 36.85 5.06
CA THR A 84 -9.35 37.95 5.88
C THR A 84 -10.27 38.54 6.92
N GLY A 85 -11.54 38.11 7.00
CA GLY A 85 -12.47 38.50 8.05
C GLY A 85 -13.02 37.29 8.77
N PHE A 86 -13.26 37.40 10.08
CA PHE A 86 -14.09 36.47 10.84
C PHE A 86 -15.45 36.40 10.13
N VAL A 87 -15.62 35.43 9.24
CA VAL A 87 -16.87 35.18 8.54
C VAL A 87 -17.85 34.66 9.59
N ASP A 88 -18.98 35.35 9.74
CA ASP A 88 -20.06 34.86 10.58
C ASP A 88 -20.46 33.46 10.10
N PRO A 89 -20.62 32.44 11.00
CA PRO A 89 -21.02 31.11 10.62
C PRO A 89 -22.29 31.03 9.76
N SER A 90 -23.11 32.08 9.78
CA SER A 90 -24.30 32.18 8.92
C SER A 90 -23.97 32.49 7.46
N ASP A 91 -22.78 33.04 7.14
CA ASP A 91 -22.42 33.47 5.78
C ASP A 91 -21.87 32.33 4.89
N CYS A 92 -21.54 31.19 5.46
CA CYS A 92 -21.10 30.00 4.72
C CYS A 92 -22.25 29.00 4.48
N TYR A 93 -23.43 29.49 4.12
CA TYR A 93 -24.55 28.59 3.84
C TYR A 93 -24.57 28.18 2.37
N TYR A 94 -24.88 26.91 2.09
CA TYR A 94 -25.05 26.33 0.75
C TYR A 94 -26.10 27.04 -0.12
N ALA A 95 -26.86 27.99 0.45
CA ALA A 95 -27.90 28.75 -0.26
C ALA A 95 -27.36 29.61 -1.42
N ASP A 96 -26.08 29.96 -1.40
CA ASP A 96 -25.44 30.79 -2.44
C ASP A 96 -24.55 29.98 -3.41
N VAL A 97 -24.47 28.63 -3.25
CA VAL A 97 -23.75 27.78 -4.19
C VAL A 97 -24.65 27.51 -5.39
N GLU A 98 -24.34 28.12 -6.52
CA GLU A 98 -25.04 27.83 -7.77
C GLU A 98 -24.79 26.37 -8.18
N GLU A 99 -25.85 25.62 -8.41
CA GLU A 99 -25.77 24.28 -8.98
C GLU A 99 -25.08 24.31 -10.35
N LYS A 100 -23.99 23.57 -10.49
CA LYS A 100 -23.20 23.50 -11.73
C LYS A 100 -23.57 22.24 -12.51
N LYS A 101 -23.84 22.42 -13.80
CA LYS A 101 -24.14 21.30 -14.71
C LYS A 101 -22.86 20.74 -15.29
N HIS A 102 -22.68 19.46 -15.15
CA HIS A 102 -21.55 18.72 -15.67
C HIS A 102 -22.03 17.66 -16.66
N THR A 103 -21.22 17.37 -17.66
CA THR A 103 -21.46 16.28 -18.60
C THR A 103 -20.47 15.17 -18.29
N LEU A 104 -20.96 14.00 -17.91
CA LEU A 104 -20.18 12.82 -17.67
C LEU A 104 -19.65 12.22 -18.97
N ARG A 105 -18.67 11.32 -18.89
CA ARG A 105 -18.05 10.67 -20.05
C ARG A 105 -19.05 9.92 -20.94
N ASP A 106 -20.13 9.41 -20.36
CA ASP A 106 -21.19 8.72 -21.07
C ASP A 106 -22.26 9.65 -21.70
N GLY A 107 -22.06 11.00 -21.55
CA GLY A 107 -22.97 12.01 -22.10
C GLY A 107 -24.16 12.34 -21.21
N ARG A 108 -24.29 11.74 -20.01
CA ARG A 108 -25.33 12.14 -19.04
C ARG A 108 -25.00 13.49 -18.43
N GLU A 109 -26.01 14.34 -18.26
CA GLU A 109 -25.88 15.58 -17.51
C GLU A 109 -26.09 15.27 -16.02
N TYR A 110 -25.19 15.78 -15.20
CA TYR A 110 -25.25 15.74 -13.75
C TYR A 110 -25.20 17.16 -13.20
N THR A 111 -25.98 17.42 -12.17
CA THR A 111 -26.03 18.70 -11.48
C THR A 111 -25.40 18.52 -10.10
N GLY A 112 -24.28 19.19 -9.84
CA GLY A 112 -23.52 19.10 -8.59
C GLY A 112 -23.29 20.45 -7.95
N LEU A 113 -22.87 20.44 -6.69
CA LEU A 113 -22.59 21.64 -5.90
C LEU A 113 -21.17 22.20 -6.12
N THR A 114 -20.30 21.49 -6.84
CA THR A 114 -18.91 21.88 -7.10
C THR A 114 -18.65 22.01 -8.60
N ASP A 115 -17.63 22.78 -8.97
CA ASP A 115 -17.11 22.86 -10.33
C ASP A 115 -16.24 21.66 -10.73
N LEU A 116 -15.89 20.79 -9.76
CA LEU A 116 -15.09 19.59 -9.96
C LEU A 116 -15.94 18.47 -10.57
N VAL A 117 -15.75 18.21 -11.86
CA VAL A 117 -16.64 17.34 -12.67
C VAL A 117 -16.74 15.91 -12.16
N ASN A 118 -15.67 15.40 -11.56
CA ASN A 118 -15.65 13.99 -11.09
C ASN A 118 -16.27 13.79 -9.71
N VAL A 119 -16.60 14.88 -8.99
CA VAL A 119 -17.16 14.81 -7.63
C VAL A 119 -18.65 14.55 -7.70
N LYS A 120 -19.09 13.46 -7.09
CA LYS A 120 -20.49 13.07 -7.01
C LYS A 120 -21.16 13.62 -5.76
N ASP A 121 -20.59 13.30 -4.59
CA ASP A 121 -21.13 13.67 -3.29
C ASP A 121 -20.02 14.18 -2.38
N ILE A 122 -20.36 15.15 -1.51
CA ILE A 122 -19.51 15.65 -0.44
C ILE A 122 -20.29 15.52 0.85
N TYR A 123 -19.67 14.95 1.88
CA TYR A 123 -20.25 14.90 3.22
C TYR A 123 -19.20 15.28 4.26
N SER A 124 -19.64 15.86 5.38
CA SER A 124 -18.75 16.13 6.50
C SER A 124 -19.19 15.42 7.77
N ARG A 125 -18.23 15.10 8.60
CA ARG A 125 -18.43 14.57 9.93
C ARG A 125 -17.61 15.40 10.89
N THR A 126 -18.31 16.04 11.83
CA THR A 126 -17.70 16.84 12.89
C THR A 126 -18.14 16.27 14.24
N VAL A 127 -17.20 15.95 15.10
CA VAL A 127 -17.44 15.42 16.44
C VAL A 127 -16.61 16.19 17.45
N ALA A 128 -17.09 16.28 18.70
CA ALA A 128 -16.28 16.78 19.79
C ALA A 128 -15.11 15.80 20.01
N VAL A 129 -13.87 16.26 19.81
CA VAL A 129 -12.68 15.41 19.93
C VAL A 129 -12.39 15.14 21.40
N LEU A 130 -12.69 13.93 21.83
CA LEU A 130 -12.35 13.37 23.15
C LEU A 130 -11.18 12.38 22.97
N GLY A 131 -10.00 12.87 22.58
CA GLY A 131 -8.75 12.10 22.56
C GLY A 131 -8.69 10.91 21.59
N GLY A 132 -7.70 10.91 20.72
CA GLY A 132 -7.23 9.76 19.96
C GLY A 132 -7.81 9.63 18.55
N SER A 133 -7.03 10.08 17.56
CA SER A 133 -7.19 9.62 16.18
C SER A 133 -6.74 8.17 16.07
N SER A 134 -7.50 7.31 15.42
CA SER A 134 -7.07 5.96 15.09
C SER A 134 -6.02 6.02 14.00
N LEU A 135 -4.83 5.52 14.28
CA LEU A 135 -3.71 5.46 13.32
C LEU A 135 -3.98 4.57 12.10
N PHE A 136 -5.00 3.72 12.20
CA PHE A 136 -5.32 2.70 11.19
C PHE A 136 -6.56 3.02 10.37
N GLU A 137 -7.26 4.13 10.65
CA GLU A 137 -8.39 4.55 9.85
C GLU A 137 -7.95 5.61 8.84
N SER A 138 -8.36 5.44 7.60
CA SER A 138 -8.12 6.42 6.53
C SER A 138 -8.81 7.76 6.78
N ASN A 139 -9.80 7.79 7.68
CA ASN A 139 -10.57 8.97 8.07
C ASN A 139 -10.41 9.30 9.56
N ALA A 140 -10.04 10.54 9.84
CA ALA A 140 -10.04 11.10 11.20
C ALA A 140 -11.48 11.25 11.74
N PRO A 141 -11.68 11.40 13.07
CA PRO A 141 -12.99 11.69 13.64
C PRO A 141 -13.69 12.89 12.99
N ASN A 142 -12.95 13.97 12.75
CA ASN A 142 -13.39 15.14 11.98
C ASN A 142 -12.84 15.04 10.56
N HIS A 143 -13.70 14.82 9.58
CA HIS A 143 -13.30 14.71 8.19
C HIS A 143 -14.41 15.10 7.24
N ILE A 144 -14.00 15.47 6.04
CA ILE A 144 -14.89 15.66 4.90
C ILE A 144 -14.61 14.52 3.92
N GLY A 145 -15.62 13.74 3.62
CA GLY A 145 -15.55 12.71 2.60
C GLY A 145 -15.99 13.26 1.26
N VAL A 146 -15.18 13.05 0.23
CA VAL A 146 -15.50 13.37 -1.15
C VAL A 146 -15.62 12.08 -1.92
N GLN A 147 -16.78 11.80 -2.44
CA GLN A 147 -17.07 10.64 -3.26
C GLN A 147 -17.01 11.02 -4.73
N PHE A 148 -16.26 10.26 -5.51
CA PHE A 148 -16.18 10.42 -6.95
C PHE A 148 -17.29 9.61 -7.67
N HIS A 149 -17.63 10.01 -8.88
CA HIS A 149 -18.43 9.20 -9.79
C HIS A 149 -17.75 7.87 -10.07
N ASP A 150 -18.50 6.89 -10.56
CA ASP A 150 -17.93 5.62 -10.97
C ASP A 150 -16.85 5.84 -12.04
N LEU A 151 -15.82 5.02 -12.01
CA LEU A 151 -14.61 5.18 -12.84
C LEU A 151 -14.92 5.34 -14.34
N GLU A 152 -15.99 4.68 -14.80
CA GLU A 152 -16.45 4.74 -16.19
C GLU A 152 -17.08 6.08 -16.60
N GLU A 153 -17.62 6.79 -15.63
CA GLU A 153 -18.34 8.06 -15.79
C GLU A 153 -17.41 9.26 -15.73
N ARG A 154 -16.20 9.09 -15.16
CA ARG A 154 -15.22 10.19 -14.96
C ARG A 154 -14.69 10.69 -16.30
N THR A 155 -14.61 11.99 -16.42
CA THR A 155 -14.06 12.67 -17.60
C THR A 155 -12.56 12.83 -17.54
N GLU A 156 -12.00 12.95 -16.33
CA GLU A 156 -10.58 13.10 -16.05
C GLU A 156 -10.13 12.18 -14.90
N SER A 157 -8.82 12.05 -14.70
CA SER A 157 -8.30 11.24 -13.59
C SER A 157 -8.60 11.89 -12.24
N SER A 158 -9.03 11.08 -11.27
CA SER A 158 -9.31 11.53 -9.90
C SER A 158 -8.10 12.15 -9.20
N PHE A 159 -6.88 11.78 -9.62
CA PHE A 159 -5.66 12.40 -9.11
C PHE A 159 -5.53 13.89 -9.49
N ILE A 160 -6.10 14.31 -10.63
CA ILE A 160 -6.13 15.72 -11.03
C ILE A 160 -7.08 16.47 -10.11
N THR A 161 -8.27 15.92 -9.90
CA THR A 161 -9.27 16.50 -8.97
C THR A 161 -8.72 16.57 -7.54
N LEU A 162 -8.00 15.55 -7.07
CA LEU A 162 -7.35 15.54 -5.76
C LEU A 162 -6.32 16.67 -5.61
N GLU A 163 -5.46 16.88 -6.61
CA GLU A 163 -4.48 17.95 -6.58
C GLU A 163 -5.13 19.35 -6.59
N GLU A 164 -6.23 19.48 -7.30
CA GLU A 164 -7.00 20.72 -7.30
C GLU A 164 -7.63 20.99 -5.93
N ILE A 165 -8.23 19.98 -5.30
CA ILE A 165 -8.74 20.08 -3.92
C ILE A 165 -7.60 20.48 -2.97
N ARG A 166 -6.43 19.82 -3.06
CA ARG A 166 -5.27 20.15 -2.21
C ARG A 166 -4.85 21.61 -2.31
N LYS A 167 -4.87 22.18 -3.50
CA LYS A 167 -4.55 23.60 -3.70
C LYS A 167 -5.56 24.53 -3.03
N ARG A 168 -6.86 24.18 -3.10
CA ARG A 168 -7.94 25.00 -2.55
C ARG A 168 -7.96 25.05 -1.03
N ILE A 169 -7.57 23.95 -0.37
CA ILE A 169 -7.64 23.81 1.10
C ILE A 169 -6.34 24.17 1.81
N LYS A 170 -5.24 24.37 1.07
CA LYS A 170 -3.89 24.53 1.64
C LYS A 170 -3.74 25.64 2.66
N ASP A 171 -4.41 26.77 2.44
CA ASP A 171 -4.20 27.99 3.21
C ASP A 171 -5.31 28.24 4.26
N ILE A 172 -6.16 27.25 4.55
CA ILE A 172 -7.22 27.37 5.56
C ILE A 172 -6.61 27.25 6.96
N PRO A 173 -6.70 28.30 7.80
CA PRO A 173 -6.12 28.30 9.13
C PRO A 173 -7.03 27.59 10.14
N GLY A 174 -6.45 27.12 11.25
CA GLY A 174 -7.18 26.62 12.43
C GLY A 174 -7.13 25.11 12.65
N ALA A 175 -6.78 24.33 11.65
CA ALA A 175 -6.54 22.90 11.76
C ALA A 175 -5.36 22.48 10.89
N GLN A 176 -4.77 21.35 11.20
CA GLN A 176 -3.87 20.66 10.30
C GLN A 176 -4.74 19.83 9.34
N ILE A 177 -4.73 20.19 8.06
CA ILE A 177 -5.56 19.56 7.04
C ILE A 177 -4.69 18.59 6.25
N THR A 178 -5.12 17.34 6.18
CA THR A 178 -4.44 16.28 5.42
C THR A 178 -5.42 15.55 4.53
N ILE A 179 -4.98 15.12 3.34
CA ILE A 179 -5.82 14.33 2.44
C ILE A 179 -5.39 12.87 2.53
N ALA A 180 -6.32 12.01 2.90
CA ALA A 180 -6.16 10.58 2.86
C ALA A 180 -6.97 10.00 1.69
N VAL A 181 -6.34 9.15 0.92
CA VAL A 181 -6.98 8.40 -0.16
C VAL A 181 -7.51 7.09 0.43
N GLN A 182 -8.73 6.72 0.08
CA GLN A 182 -9.24 5.40 0.45
C GLN A 182 -8.42 4.33 -0.28
N GLU A 183 -7.68 3.53 0.48
CA GLU A 183 -6.96 2.40 -0.06
C GLU A 183 -7.94 1.28 -0.43
N GLU A 184 -7.88 0.82 -1.67
CA GLU A 184 -8.69 -0.30 -2.19
C GLU A 184 -8.08 -1.67 -1.83
N GLY A 185 -7.01 -1.70 -1.03
CA GLY A 185 -6.26 -2.89 -0.63
C GLY A 185 -6.13 -3.04 0.89
N PRO A 186 -5.31 -3.99 1.35
CA PRO A 186 -4.93 -4.05 2.75
C PRO A 186 -4.26 -2.73 3.17
N PRO A 187 -4.55 -2.19 4.36
CA PRO A 187 -3.92 -0.96 4.82
C PRO A 187 -2.41 -1.20 5.00
N THR A 188 -1.61 -0.47 4.24
CA THR A 188 -0.14 -0.57 4.27
C THR A 188 0.52 0.52 5.10
N GLY A 189 -0.25 1.52 5.51
CA GLY A 189 0.27 2.71 6.16
C GLY A 189 0.85 3.72 5.17
N ALA A 190 1.35 4.85 5.69
CA ALA A 190 1.93 5.88 4.85
C ALA A 190 3.25 5.42 4.20
N PRO A 191 3.59 5.92 2.98
CA PRO A 191 4.84 5.61 2.29
C PRO A 191 6.10 5.93 3.11
N ILE A 192 6.03 6.98 3.94
CA ILE A 192 7.04 7.30 4.94
C ILE A 192 6.39 7.17 6.30
N ASN A 193 6.85 6.21 7.09
CA ASN A 193 6.37 5.96 8.43
C ASN A 193 7.55 5.73 9.36
N ILE A 194 7.69 6.59 10.38
CA ILE A 194 8.86 6.65 11.26
C ILE A 194 8.40 6.50 12.69
N GLU A 195 8.67 5.35 13.28
CA GLU A 195 8.43 5.09 14.69
C GLU A 195 9.63 5.54 15.53
N ILE A 196 9.34 6.35 16.52
CA ILE A 196 10.30 6.83 17.52
C ILE A 196 9.96 6.17 18.86
N ALA A 197 10.79 5.25 19.32
CA ALA A 197 10.57 4.50 20.55
C ALA A 197 11.44 5.04 21.69
N GLY A 198 10.87 5.10 22.91
CA GLY A 198 11.59 5.52 24.12
C GLY A 198 10.71 5.68 25.35
N ASP A 199 11.35 5.87 26.52
CA ASP A 199 10.64 5.84 27.81
C ASP A 199 9.91 7.14 28.15
N ASN A 200 10.48 8.31 27.81
CA ASN A 200 9.94 9.60 28.21
C ASN A 200 9.15 10.26 27.07
N PHE A 201 7.84 10.42 27.31
CA PHE A 201 6.90 10.94 26.31
C PHE A 201 7.24 12.38 25.85
N SER A 202 7.69 13.26 26.77
CA SER A 202 8.06 14.63 26.41
C SER A 202 9.31 14.69 25.52
N VAL A 203 10.23 13.72 25.70
CA VAL A 203 11.42 13.61 24.82
C VAL A 203 11.02 13.07 23.47
N LEU A 204 10.11 12.09 23.42
CA LEU A 204 9.53 11.57 22.17
C LEU A 204 8.90 12.69 21.34
N GLY A 205 8.07 13.53 21.94
CA GLY A 205 7.45 14.68 21.26
C GLY A 205 8.46 15.69 20.73
N ARG A 206 9.58 15.94 21.45
CA ARG A 206 10.63 16.81 20.92
C ARG A 206 11.35 16.21 19.73
N ILE A 207 11.62 14.90 19.77
CA ILE A 207 12.25 14.18 18.66
C ILE A 207 11.29 14.13 17.46
N SER A 208 9.99 13.88 17.69
CA SER A 208 8.97 13.91 16.65
C SER A 208 8.96 15.25 15.90
N GLN A 209 8.93 16.36 16.63
CA GLN A 209 9.00 17.70 16.03
C GLN A 209 10.30 17.95 15.26
N GLU A 210 11.41 17.38 15.70
CA GLU A 210 12.68 17.49 14.97
C GLU A 210 12.64 16.69 13.67
N VAL A 211 12.09 15.49 13.71
CA VAL A 211 11.86 14.63 12.53
C VAL A 211 10.91 15.31 11.54
N THR A 212 9.79 15.86 12.00
CA THR A 212 8.83 16.62 11.19
C THR A 212 9.50 17.78 10.46
N LYS A 213 10.28 18.61 11.17
CA LYS A 213 11.03 19.72 10.56
C LYS A 213 12.08 19.28 9.54
N VAL A 214 12.61 18.08 9.69
CA VAL A 214 13.53 17.49 8.71
C VAL A 214 12.77 17.04 7.46
N LEU A 215 11.63 16.38 7.65
CA LEU A 215 10.77 15.94 6.54
C LEU A 215 10.22 17.09 5.71
N GLU A 216 9.83 18.21 6.34
CA GLU A 216 9.37 19.44 5.66
C GLU A 216 10.39 20.01 4.66
N LYS A 217 11.68 19.73 4.87
CA LYS A 217 12.77 20.21 3.99
C LYS A 217 13.04 19.27 2.81
N ILE A 218 12.46 18.08 2.81
CA ILE A 218 12.65 17.10 1.74
C ILE A 218 11.62 17.40 0.64
N PRO A 219 12.06 17.65 -0.59
CA PRO A 219 11.14 17.91 -1.68
C PRO A 219 10.24 16.70 -1.94
N PHE A 220 9.00 16.95 -2.36
CA PHE A 220 7.97 15.96 -2.68
C PHE A 220 7.39 15.19 -1.48
N VAL A 221 7.76 15.53 -0.24
CA VAL A 221 7.08 15.04 0.95
C VAL A 221 5.84 15.91 1.20
N GLN A 222 4.71 15.28 1.43
CA GLN A 222 3.40 15.93 1.62
C GLN A 222 2.70 15.35 2.86
N ASP A 223 1.69 16.07 3.38
CA ASP A 223 0.79 15.60 4.43
C ASP A 223 1.53 15.00 5.64
N ILE A 224 2.58 15.70 6.12
CA ILE A 224 3.36 15.27 7.28
C ILE A 224 2.49 15.39 8.53
N ARG A 225 2.40 14.31 9.29
CA ARG A 225 1.63 14.23 10.53
C ARG A 225 2.36 13.43 11.58
N ASP A 226 2.17 13.75 12.85
CA ASP A 226 2.63 12.94 13.96
C ASP A 226 1.43 12.51 14.82
N ASP A 227 1.60 11.43 15.57
CA ASP A 227 0.63 10.94 16.53
C ASP A 227 0.94 11.39 17.95
N PHE A 228 1.82 12.39 18.09
CA PHE A 228 2.14 12.99 19.37
C PHE A 228 1.02 13.94 19.81
N VAL A 229 0.15 13.46 20.66
CA VAL A 229 -0.91 14.27 21.24
C VAL A 229 -0.46 14.80 22.58
N SER A 230 -0.13 16.09 22.64
CA SER A 230 0.01 16.78 23.92
C SER A 230 -1.39 17.03 24.46
N GLY A 231 -1.81 16.27 25.46
CA GLY A 231 -3.20 16.32 25.96
C GLY A 231 -3.73 17.71 26.24
N SER A 232 -5.04 17.81 26.26
CA SER A 232 -5.77 19.05 26.51
C SER A 232 -5.24 19.79 27.75
N PRO A 233 -5.09 21.10 27.69
CA PRO A 233 -4.68 21.88 28.85
C PRO A 233 -5.67 21.64 29.98
N THR A 234 -5.17 21.16 31.11
CA THR A 234 -5.97 20.84 32.31
C THR A 234 -5.67 21.87 33.38
N VAL A 235 -6.71 22.48 33.91
CA VAL A 235 -6.58 23.35 35.07
C VAL A 235 -6.67 22.51 36.35
N SER A 236 -5.53 22.36 37.04
CA SER A 236 -5.45 21.67 38.33
C SER A 236 -5.74 22.68 39.44
N VAL A 237 -6.78 22.40 40.19
CA VAL A 237 -7.17 23.19 41.37
C VAL A 237 -6.67 22.52 42.63
N ARG A 238 -5.64 23.08 43.26
CA ARG A 238 -5.07 22.58 44.51
C ARG A 238 -5.61 23.35 45.69
N VAL A 239 -6.46 22.71 46.50
CA VAL A 239 -7.05 23.31 47.69
C VAL A 239 -6.10 23.26 48.88
N ASP A 240 -5.87 24.40 49.52
CA ASP A 240 -5.19 24.51 50.80
C ASP A 240 -6.14 24.03 51.91
N ARG A 241 -5.98 22.80 52.35
CA ARG A 241 -6.85 22.16 53.33
C ARG A 241 -6.83 22.86 54.69
N GLN A 242 -5.73 23.48 55.08
CA GLN A 242 -5.61 24.20 56.35
C GLN A 242 -6.44 25.47 56.30
N LYS A 243 -6.31 26.27 55.26
CA LYS A 243 -7.13 27.49 55.09
C LYS A 243 -8.59 27.17 54.92
N ALA A 244 -8.94 26.12 54.15
CA ALA A 244 -10.32 25.70 53.99
C ALA A 244 -10.96 25.29 55.33
N SER A 245 -10.23 24.52 56.17
CA SER A 245 -10.69 24.11 57.49
C SER A 245 -10.92 25.28 58.46
N LEU A 246 -10.01 26.28 58.43
CA LEU A 246 -10.18 27.49 59.26
C LEU A 246 -11.44 28.28 58.91
N LEU A 247 -11.90 28.18 57.66
CA LEU A 247 -13.13 28.82 57.17
C LEU A 247 -14.36 27.91 57.23
N GLY A 248 -14.23 26.74 57.83
CA GLY A 248 -15.31 25.78 57.98
C GLY A 248 -15.74 25.06 56.70
N LEU A 249 -14.84 25.07 55.68
CA LEU A 249 -15.10 24.44 54.38
C LEU A 249 -14.49 23.02 54.31
N SER A 250 -15.29 22.07 53.86
CA SER A 250 -14.80 20.76 53.46
C SER A 250 -14.39 20.76 51.99
N THR A 251 -13.46 19.90 51.64
CA THR A 251 -13.06 19.70 50.24
C THR A 251 -14.22 19.21 49.35
N GLU A 252 -15.21 18.55 49.96
CA GLU A 252 -16.43 18.07 49.31
C GLU A 252 -17.30 19.25 48.84
N VAL A 253 -17.52 20.25 49.68
CA VAL A 253 -18.30 21.47 49.35
C VAL A 253 -17.61 22.21 48.21
N ILE A 254 -16.29 22.37 48.28
CA ILE A 254 -15.51 23.03 47.21
C ILE A 254 -15.64 22.29 45.90
N GLY A 255 -15.47 20.95 45.93
CA GLY A 255 -15.63 20.11 44.76
C GLY A 255 -17.05 20.13 44.18
N PHE A 256 -18.05 20.16 45.03
CA PHE A 256 -19.47 20.26 44.64
C PHE A 256 -19.75 21.59 43.93
N VAL A 257 -19.28 22.72 44.48
CA VAL A 257 -19.46 24.05 43.85
C VAL A 257 -18.81 24.11 42.50
N LEU A 258 -17.58 23.57 42.36
CA LEU A 258 -16.89 23.48 41.07
C LEU A 258 -17.67 22.61 40.07
N LYS A 259 -18.15 21.45 40.49
CA LYS A 259 -18.96 20.55 39.66
C LYS A 259 -20.24 21.25 39.18
N VAL A 260 -20.97 21.92 40.07
CA VAL A 260 -22.20 22.66 39.71
C VAL A 260 -21.88 23.79 38.75
N ALA A 261 -20.80 24.53 38.99
CA ALA A 261 -20.41 25.67 38.14
C ALA A 261 -20.09 25.25 36.71
N PHE A 262 -19.27 24.20 36.52
CA PHE A 262 -18.73 23.86 35.20
C PHE A 262 -19.47 22.71 34.51
N ASN A 263 -19.76 21.60 35.19
CA ASN A 263 -20.48 20.45 34.63
C ASN A 263 -22.00 20.53 34.77
N GLY A 264 -22.49 21.37 35.68
CA GLY A 264 -23.88 21.37 36.07
C GLY A 264 -24.26 20.23 37.00
N THR A 265 -25.39 20.38 37.65
CA THR A 265 -25.99 19.31 38.43
C THR A 265 -27.50 19.27 38.19
N LYS A 266 -28.04 18.09 38.06
CA LYS A 266 -29.48 17.87 37.98
C LYS A 266 -30.12 18.21 39.32
N VAL A 267 -31.00 19.18 39.33
CA VAL A 267 -31.71 19.62 40.54
C VAL A 267 -33.15 19.11 40.57
N SER A 268 -33.76 18.87 39.41
CA SER A 268 -35.13 18.40 39.30
C SER A 268 -35.38 17.75 37.94
N THR A 269 -36.57 17.21 37.78
CA THR A 269 -37.06 16.69 36.50
C THR A 269 -38.39 17.36 36.18
N TYR A 270 -38.52 17.90 34.98
CA TYR A 270 -39.79 18.42 34.47
C TYR A 270 -40.44 17.35 33.61
N ARG A 271 -41.68 16.99 33.90
CA ARG A 271 -42.42 15.98 33.18
C ARG A 271 -43.47 16.63 32.27
N GLU A 272 -43.42 16.32 31.02
CA GLU A 272 -44.39 16.77 30.02
C GLU A 272 -44.95 15.56 29.25
N GLY A 273 -46.19 15.16 29.58
CA GLY A 273 -46.79 13.95 29.06
C GLY A 273 -46.07 12.69 29.55
N ASP A 274 -45.48 11.93 28.63
CA ASP A 274 -44.73 10.70 28.92
C ASP A 274 -43.21 10.93 28.91
N GLU A 275 -42.75 12.16 28.65
CA GLU A 275 -41.32 12.48 28.59
C GLU A 275 -40.85 13.21 29.84
N ASP A 276 -39.66 12.87 30.33
CA ASP A 276 -39.02 13.47 31.50
C ASP A 276 -37.80 14.31 31.04
N PHE A 277 -37.81 15.60 31.31
CA PHE A 277 -36.74 16.55 31.02
C PHE A 277 -35.95 16.91 32.28
N ASP A 278 -34.65 16.73 32.24
CA ASP A 278 -33.77 17.03 33.38
C ASP A 278 -33.56 18.56 33.51
N ILE A 279 -33.85 19.09 34.68
CA ILE A 279 -33.52 20.50 35.00
C ILE A 279 -32.13 20.52 35.60
N THR A 280 -31.17 21.12 34.88
CA THR A 280 -29.79 21.23 35.30
C THR A 280 -29.43 22.67 35.61
N VAL A 281 -28.72 22.89 36.72
CA VAL A 281 -28.17 24.22 37.10
C VAL A 281 -26.67 24.23 36.84
N GLN A 282 -26.21 25.23 36.10
CA GLN A 282 -24.80 25.46 35.79
C GLN A 282 -24.56 26.97 35.55
N LEU A 283 -23.27 27.39 35.48
CA LEU A 283 -22.93 28.75 35.05
C LEU A 283 -23.35 28.97 33.61
N SER A 284 -23.67 30.20 33.27
CA SER A 284 -23.94 30.58 31.86
C SER A 284 -22.75 30.24 30.97
N GLU A 285 -23.02 30.00 29.72
CA GLU A 285 -21.98 29.65 28.74
C GLU A 285 -20.86 30.69 28.68
N SER A 286 -21.20 31.98 28.65
CA SER A 286 -20.24 33.09 28.72
C SER A 286 -19.33 33.04 29.94
N GLY A 287 -19.90 32.62 31.10
CA GLY A 287 -19.17 32.45 32.35
C GLY A 287 -18.24 31.24 32.38
N ARG A 288 -18.44 30.22 31.53
CA ARG A 288 -17.60 29.02 31.47
C ARG A 288 -16.47 29.11 30.45
N LYS A 289 -16.49 30.10 29.54
CA LYS A 289 -15.47 30.29 28.48
C LYS A 289 -14.15 30.85 28.98
N SER A 290 -14.10 31.45 30.19
CA SER A 290 -12.87 32.02 30.75
C SER A 290 -12.37 31.22 31.95
N THR A 291 -11.06 30.92 31.94
CA THR A 291 -10.39 30.31 33.11
C THR A 291 -10.29 31.26 34.32
N ASP A 292 -10.40 32.58 34.12
CA ASP A 292 -10.32 33.58 35.18
C ASP A 292 -11.50 33.50 36.12
N ILE A 293 -12.66 33.03 35.66
CA ILE A 293 -13.85 32.84 36.50
C ILE A 293 -13.62 31.80 37.59
N LEU A 294 -12.67 30.86 37.41
CA LEU A 294 -12.28 29.92 38.47
C LEU A 294 -11.70 30.63 39.69
N ARG A 295 -10.97 31.73 39.46
CA ARG A 295 -10.35 32.54 40.52
C ARG A 295 -11.38 33.37 41.26
N GLU A 296 -12.40 33.84 40.57
CA GLU A 296 -13.46 34.71 41.09
C GLU A 296 -14.66 33.95 41.63
N LEU A 297 -14.71 32.61 41.40
CA LEU A 297 -15.82 31.77 41.84
C LEU A 297 -16.01 31.89 43.36
N LEU A 298 -17.19 32.33 43.76
CA LEU A 298 -17.53 32.56 45.15
C LEU A 298 -18.01 31.26 45.83
N ILE A 299 -17.38 30.90 46.93
CA ILE A 299 -17.74 29.72 47.73
C ILE A 299 -18.44 30.19 49.01
N PRO A 300 -19.64 29.63 49.34
CA PRO A 300 -20.34 29.95 50.54
C PRO A 300 -19.65 29.38 51.78
N THR A 301 -19.38 30.25 52.78
CA THR A 301 -18.85 29.87 54.10
C THR A 301 -19.83 30.30 55.17
N ASN A 302 -19.60 29.87 56.42
CA ASN A 302 -20.40 30.30 57.54
C ASN A 302 -20.35 31.81 57.79
N ASN A 303 -19.30 32.50 57.33
CA ASN A 303 -19.05 33.91 57.55
C ASN A 303 -19.26 34.77 56.26
N GLY A 304 -19.85 34.20 55.22
CA GLY A 304 -20.10 34.91 53.95
C GLY A 304 -19.49 34.22 52.73
N LEU A 305 -19.51 34.89 51.58
CA LEU A 305 -18.95 34.39 50.30
C LEU A 305 -17.47 34.75 50.19
N ILE A 306 -16.63 33.80 49.81
CA ILE A 306 -15.19 34.02 49.58
C ILE A 306 -14.78 33.54 48.19
N PRO A 307 -13.85 34.25 47.52
CA PRO A 307 -13.33 33.78 46.26
C PRO A 307 -12.51 32.48 46.44
N LEU A 308 -12.63 31.56 45.46
CA LEU A 308 -11.88 30.30 45.46
C LEU A 308 -10.37 30.54 45.47
N SER A 309 -9.87 31.61 44.85
CA SER A 309 -8.46 32.00 44.86
C SER A 309 -7.86 32.24 46.27
N THR A 310 -8.71 32.46 47.31
CA THR A 310 -8.24 32.63 48.69
C THR A 310 -7.76 31.31 49.29
N ILE A 311 -8.37 30.19 48.88
CA ILE A 311 -8.19 28.85 49.46
C ILE A 311 -7.62 27.83 48.49
N ALA A 312 -7.43 28.19 47.21
CA ALA A 312 -6.91 27.27 46.20
C ALA A 312 -5.88 27.97 45.30
N SER A 313 -4.90 27.20 44.84
CA SER A 313 -3.98 27.57 43.78
C SER A 313 -4.38 26.89 42.48
N PHE A 314 -4.18 27.58 41.37
CA PHE A 314 -4.52 27.14 40.03
C PHE A 314 -3.24 26.93 39.25
N GLU A 315 -3.07 25.75 38.69
CA GLU A 315 -1.94 25.37 37.88
C GLU A 315 -2.47 24.83 36.54
N VAL A 316 -2.11 25.47 35.45
CA VAL A 316 -2.41 24.96 34.12
C VAL A 316 -1.32 23.94 33.75
N THR A 317 -1.69 22.70 33.64
CA THR A 317 -0.80 21.60 33.27
C THR A 317 -1.27 21.05 31.93
N GLY A 318 -0.31 20.73 31.04
CA GLY A 318 -0.63 19.90 29.89
C GLY A 318 -0.91 18.48 30.37
N GLY A 319 -2.06 17.93 30.05
CA GLY A 319 -2.33 16.50 30.24
C GLY A 319 -1.45 15.65 29.33
N LEU A 320 -1.39 14.34 29.59
CA LEU A 320 -0.95 13.37 28.59
C LEU A 320 -2.18 13.06 27.74
N GLY A 321 -2.10 13.27 26.43
CA GLY A 321 -3.17 12.90 25.52
C GLY A 321 -3.24 11.39 25.32
N GLN A 322 -2.67 10.90 24.23
CA GLN A 322 -2.61 9.48 23.91
C GLN A 322 -1.18 8.95 24.08
N ILE A 323 -1.05 7.73 24.58
CA ILE A 323 0.23 7.00 24.63
C ILE A 323 0.11 5.72 23.84
N ASN A 324 0.75 5.66 22.70
CA ASN A 324 0.85 4.46 21.89
C ASN A 324 2.01 3.59 22.35
N ARG A 325 1.83 2.27 22.28
CA ARG A 325 2.88 1.28 22.56
C ARG A 325 2.91 0.22 21.49
N VAL A 326 4.12 -0.02 20.97
CA VAL A 326 4.41 -1.13 20.05
C VAL A 326 5.48 -1.98 20.71
N ASN A 327 5.26 -3.29 20.79
CA ASN A 327 6.20 -4.24 21.43
C ASN A 327 6.61 -3.84 22.86
N HIS A 328 5.65 -3.32 23.67
CA HIS A 328 5.84 -2.84 25.04
C HIS A 328 6.64 -1.53 25.20
N GLU A 329 7.27 -1.00 24.14
CA GLU A 329 7.92 0.31 24.14
C GLU A 329 6.90 1.41 23.84
N ARG A 330 7.04 2.60 24.44
CA ARG A 330 6.25 3.78 24.04
C ARG A 330 6.76 4.27 22.71
N VAL A 331 5.84 4.56 21.80
CA VAL A 331 6.20 5.05 20.48
C VAL A 331 5.44 6.32 20.14
N VAL A 332 6.09 7.16 19.34
CA VAL A 332 5.47 8.24 18.59
C VAL A 332 5.79 8.02 17.13
N THR A 333 4.78 8.07 16.29
CA THR A 333 4.90 7.79 14.86
C THR A 333 4.77 9.09 14.08
N VAL A 334 5.73 9.37 13.21
CA VAL A 334 5.67 10.45 12.22
C VAL A 334 5.43 9.83 10.86
N SER A 335 4.33 10.21 10.24
CA SER A 335 3.91 9.70 8.93
C SER A 335 3.89 10.81 7.89
N ALA A 336 4.21 10.49 6.65
CA ALA A 336 4.14 11.44 5.54
C ALA A 336 3.81 10.73 4.23
N ASN A 337 3.10 11.44 3.36
CA ASN A 337 2.84 11.03 2.00
C ASN A 337 3.94 11.53 1.06
N VAL A 338 4.01 10.95 -0.14
CA VAL A 338 4.98 11.33 -1.19
C VAL A 338 4.21 11.66 -2.47
N ASP A 339 4.65 12.70 -3.18
CA ASP A 339 4.15 13.01 -4.52
C ASP A 339 4.72 12.00 -5.54
N GLU A 340 4.08 10.87 -5.67
CA GLU A 340 4.51 9.76 -6.51
C GLU A 340 4.44 10.04 -8.02
N LYS A 341 3.77 11.14 -8.43
CA LYS A 341 3.79 11.57 -9.83
C LYS A 341 5.20 11.95 -10.29
N ASN A 342 5.94 12.63 -9.38
CA ASN A 342 7.23 13.21 -9.71
C ASN A 342 8.40 12.32 -9.29
N ILE A 343 8.30 11.62 -8.15
CA ILE A 343 9.38 10.76 -7.64
C ILE A 343 8.80 9.52 -6.95
N PRO A 344 9.35 8.32 -7.16
CA PRO A 344 8.94 7.11 -6.45
C PRO A 344 9.17 7.23 -4.94
N SER A 345 8.21 6.77 -4.12
CA SER A 345 8.28 6.76 -2.65
C SER A 345 9.58 6.16 -2.10
N PRO A 346 10.14 5.05 -2.64
CA PRO A 346 11.39 4.48 -2.12
C PRO A 346 12.59 5.42 -2.22
N VAL A 347 12.63 6.29 -3.23
CA VAL A 347 13.73 7.25 -3.42
C VAL A 347 13.67 8.36 -2.38
N VAL A 348 12.49 8.92 -2.15
CA VAL A 348 12.27 9.98 -1.14
C VAL A 348 12.54 9.43 0.26
N ARG A 349 12.08 8.21 0.53
CA ARG A 349 12.31 7.52 1.79
C ARG A 349 13.81 7.29 2.05
N ALA A 350 14.57 6.79 1.07
CA ALA A 350 16.01 6.60 1.22
C ALA A 350 16.74 7.92 1.52
N GLN A 351 16.25 9.05 0.98
CA GLN A 351 16.75 10.38 1.33
C GLN A 351 16.39 10.74 2.77
N ALA A 352 15.15 10.51 3.19
CA ALA A 352 14.70 10.74 4.56
C ALA A 352 15.51 9.91 5.56
N GLU A 353 15.71 8.63 5.32
CA GLU A 353 16.49 7.72 6.15
C GLU A 353 17.94 8.22 6.32
N LYS A 354 18.58 8.63 5.23
CA LYS A 354 19.95 9.16 5.24
C LYS A 354 20.10 10.45 6.04
N ILE A 355 19.06 11.29 6.07
CA ILE A 355 19.08 12.55 6.81
C ILE A 355 18.74 12.30 8.28
N ILE A 356 17.69 11.51 8.54
CA ILE A 356 17.19 11.21 9.89
C ILE A 356 18.19 10.36 10.68
N SER A 357 18.93 9.45 10.04
CA SER A 357 19.99 8.68 10.69
C SER A 357 21.14 9.56 11.26
N LYS A 358 21.23 10.83 10.87
CA LYS A 358 22.20 11.79 11.39
C LYS A 358 21.70 12.55 12.63
N ILE A 359 20.43 12.41 12.98
CA ILE A 359 19.87 13.03 14.18
C ILE A 359 20.52 12.37 15.40
N ASN A 360 21.04 13.19 16.31
CA ASN A 360 21.68 12.69 17.52
C ASN A 360 20.64 12.21 18.53
N MET A 361 20.49 10.88 18.65
CA MET A 361 19.51 10.27 19.54
C MET A 361 20.03 10.17 20.97
N PRO A 362 19.23 10.54 21.98
CA PRO A 362 19.57 10.27 23.37
C PRO A 362 19.69 8.76 23.64
N PRO A 363 20.50 8.33 24.63
CA PRO A 363 20.58 6.93 25.00
C PRO A 363 19.21 6.34 25.36
N GLY A 364 18.89 5.16 24.84
CA GLY A 364 17.62 4.47 25.08
C GLY A 364 16.49 4.82 24.11
N TYR A 365 16.70 5.74 23.16
CA TYR A 365 15.76 6.05 22.10
C TYR A 365 16.16 5.40 20.78
N LYS A 366 15.18 4.96 20.01
CA LYS A 366 15.40 4.30 18.72
C LYS A 366 14.45 4.88 17.67
N ILE A 367 14.94 4.98 16.45
CA ILE A 367 14.13 5.27 15.26
C ILE A 367 14.05 4.01 14.42
N ARG A 368 12.83 3.68 13.97
CA ARG A 368 12.57 2.59 13.03
C ARG A 368 11.75 3.14 11.89
N PHE A 369 12.07 2.72 10.67
CA PHE A 369 11.23 2.94 9.50
C PHE A 369 10.31 1.74 9.38
N THR A 370 9.00 1.99 9.36
CA THR A 370 7.94 0.98 9.34
C THR A 370 6.93 1.31 8.24
N GLY A 371 5.76 0.69 8.27
CA GLY A 371 4.70 0.91 7.29
C GLY A 371 4.92 0.15 6.00
N GLU A 372 4.59 0.75 4.86
CA GLU A 372 4.59 0.10 3.55
C GLU A 372 5.89 -0.66 3.24
N GLN A 373 7.05 -0.16 3.68
CA GLN A 373 8.32 -0.84 3.41
C GLN A 373 8.46 -2.16 4.15
N GLU A 374 8.12 -2.20 5.44
CA GLU A 374 8.24 -3.41 6.25
C GLU A 374 7.35 -4.51 5.66
N GLU A 375 6.12 -4.15 5.31
CA GLU A 375 5.18 -5.03 4.61
C GLU A 375 5.73 -5.48 3.25
N GLN A 376 6.37 -4.57 2.51
CA GLN A 376 6.98 -4.86 1.21
C GLN A 376 8.14 -5.85 1.36
N GLU A 377 9.07 -5.64 2.29
CA GLU A 377 10.21 -6.51 2.54
C GLU A 377 9.77 -7.91 3.00
N GLU A 378 8.79 -7.99 3.90
CA GLU A 378 8.22 -9.27 4.34
C GLU A 378 7.54 -10.01 3.19
N THR A 379 6.76 -9.31 2.38
CA THR A 379 6.06 -9.89 1.22
C THR A 379 7.05 -10.36 0.16
N GLU A 380 8.10 -9.58 -0.15
CA GLU A 380 9.15 -9.98 -1.08
C GLU A 380 9.88 -11.24 -0.61
N ALA A 381 10.24 -11.28 0.67
CA ALA A 381 10.85 -12.45 1.28
C ALA A 381 9.93 -13.68 1.23
N PHE A 382 8.63 -13.50 1.49
CA PHE A 382 7.64 -14.55 1.39
C PHE A 382 7.48 -15.05 -0.05
N LEU A 383 7.29 -14.16 -1.03
CA LEU A 383 7.13 -14.54 -2.45
C LEU A 383 8.37 -15.23 -3.01
N THR A 384 9.55 -14.78 -2.61
CA THR A 384 10.81 -15.45 -3.00
C THR A 384 10.87 -16.88 -2.49
N LYS A 385 10.51 -17.10 -1.21
CA LYS A 385 10.43 -18.46 -0.63
C LYS A 385 9.34 -19.29 -1.31
N ALA A 386 8.18 -18.70 -1.57
CA ALA A 386 7.07 -19.37 -2.24
C ALA A 386 7.44 -19.78 -3.68
N PHE A 387 8.12 -18.91 -4.43
CA PHE A 387 8.62 -19.22 -5.77
C PHE A 387 9.64 -20.35 -5.76
N ALA A 388 10.61 -20.31 -4.83
CA ALA A 388 11.59 -21.38 -4.66
C ALA A 388 10.92 -22.73 -4.31
N ALA A 389 9.93 -22.71 -3.41
CA ALA A 389 9.15 -23.89 -3.05
C ALA A 389 8.35 -24.43 -4.24
N ALA A 390 7.71 -23.54 -5.03
CA ALA A 390 6.98 -23.93 -6.24
C ALA A 390 7.92 -24.61 -7.25
N LEU A 391 9.08 -24.02 -7.53
CA LEU A 391 10.07 -24.61 -8.43
C LEU A 391 10.57 -25.96 -7.91
N PHE A 392 10.81 -26.07 -6.60
CA PHE A 392 11.21 -27.34 -5.99
C PHE A 392 10.13 -28.42 -6.13
N LEU A 393 8.87 -28.09 -5.88
CA LEU A 393 7.75 -29.03 -6.04
C LEU A 393 7.57 -29.46 -7.50
N ILE A 394 7.64 -28.50 -8.44
CA ILE A 394 7.61 -28.80 -9.88
C ILE A 394 8.75 -29.74 -10.24
N MET A 395 9.98 -29.46 -9.78
CA MET A 395 11.14 -30.31 -10.03
C MET A 395 10.94 -31.73 -9.47
N LEU A 396 10.44 -31.85 -8.24
CA LEU A 396 10.20 -33.13 -7.58
C LEU A 396 9.19 -33.98 -8.36
N ILE A 397 8.07 -33.39 -8.79
CA ILE A 397 7.05 -34.05 -9.59
C ILE A 397 7.65 -34.50 -10.94
N LEU A 398 8.42 -33.65 -11.59
CA LEU A 398 9.03 -33.96 -12.88
C LEU A 398 10.10 -35.03 -12.77
N VAL A 399 10.93 -35.02 -11.73
CA VAL A 399 11.92 -36.09 -11.49
C VAL A 399 11.22 -37.45 -11.31
N THR A 400 10.14 -37.48 -10.55
CA THR A 400 9.33 -38.67 -10.34
C THR A 400 8.69 -39.15 -11.65
N GLN A 401 8.16 -38.25 -12.46
CA GLN A 401 7.49 -38.55 -13.73
C GLN A 401 8.46 -39.07 -14.81
N PHE A 402 9.62 -38.44 -14.94
CA PHE A 402 10.59 -38.77 -16.00
C PHE A 402 11.66 -39.74 -15.58
N ASN A 403 11.77 -40.08 -14.30
CA ASN A 403 12.83 -40.89 -13.71
C ASN A 403 14.24 -40.42 -14.16
N SER A 404 14.44 -39.12 -14.20
CA SER A 404 15.67 -38.47 -14.68
C SER A 404 15.77 -37.09 -14.05
N ILE A 405 16.97 -36.62 -13.71
CA ILE A 405 17.22 -35.27 -13.20
C ILE A 405 17.47 -34.31 -14.36
N ALA A 406 18.04 -34.76 -15.47
CA ALA A 406 18.39 -33.91 -16.59
C ALA A 406 17.16 -33.32 -17.32
N GLN A 407 16.10 -34.12 -17.49
CA GLN A 407 14.90 -33.68 -18.20
C GLN A 407 14.14 -32.57 -17.45
N PRO A 408 13.90 -32.66 -16.13
CA PRO A 408 13.35 -31.58 -15.32
C PRO A 408 14.15 -30.28 -15.42
N LEU A 409 15.47 -30.34 -15.35
CA LEU A 409 16.31 -29.14 -15.49
C LEU A 409 16.13 -28.46 -16.87
N ILE A 410 16.00 -29.24 -17.95
CA ILE A 410 15.68 -28.70 -19.28
C ILE A 410 14.31 -28.03 -19.27
N ILE A 411 13.31 -28.65 -18.65
CA ILE A 411 11.95 -28.11 -18.59
C ILE A 411 11.94 -26.79 -17.80
N LEU A 412 12.64 -26.73 -16.67
CA LEU A 412 12.72 -25.52 -15.85
C LEU A 412 13.39 -24.34 -16.55
N THR A 413 14.24 -24.56 -17.58
CA THR A 413 14.76 -23.44 -18.38
C THR A 413 13.66 -22.66 -19.09
N SER A 414 12.51 -23.27 -19.39
CA SER A 414 11.36 -22.58 -19.97
C SER A 414 10.78 -21.50 -19.03
N VAL A 415 10.90 -21.69 -17.71
CA VAL A 415 10.48 -20.69 -16.71
C VAL A 415 11.39 -19.47 -16.79
N ILE A 416 12.72 -19.68 -16.92
CA ILE A 416 13.66 -18.57 -17.07
C ILE A 416 13.38 -17.80 -18.38
N LEU A 417 13.10 -18.52 -19.46
CA LEU A 417 12.77 -17.90 -20.75
C LEU A 417 11.45 -17.11 -20.69
N SER A 418 10.49 -17.52 -19.86
CA SER A 418 9.24 -16.80 -19.70
C SER A 418 9.40 -15.44 -19.03
N LEU A 419 10.41 -15.26 -18.16
CA LEU A 419 10.71 -13.97 -17.54
C LEU A 419 11.02 -12.88 -18.59
N GLY A 420 11.67 -13.25 -19.70
CA GLY A 420 11.87 -12.31 -20.81
C GLY A 420 10.54 -11.77 -21.35
N GLY A 421 9.52 -12.63 -21.46
CA GLY A 421 8.18 -12.22 -21.87
C GLY A 421 7.49 -11.34 -20.82
N VAL A 422 7.68 -11.62 -19.55
CA VAL A 422 7.15 -10.78 -18.45
C VAL A 422 7.71 -9.36 -18.59
N PHE A 423 9.04 -9.20 -18.66
CA PHE A 423 9.66 -7.88 -18.83
C PHE A 423 9.24 -7.18 -20.12
N LEU A 424 9.06 -7.94 -21.21
CA LEU A 424 8.50 -7.38 -22.45
C LEU A 424 7.09 -6.84 -22.24
N GLY A 425 6.23 -7.61 -21.56
CA GLY A 425 4.85 -7.20 -21.28
C GLY A 425 4.79 -5.93 -20.43
N LEU A 426 5.56 -5.89 -19.34
CA LEU A 426 5.67 -4.70 -18.50
C LEU A 426 6.21 -3.48 -19.28
N ALA A 427 7.19 -3.68 -20.18
CA ALA A 427 7.74 -2.61 -21.00
C ALA A 427 6.73 -2.08 -22.05
N VAL A 428 5.90 -2.94 -22.63
CA VAL A 428 4.87 -2.57 -23.63
C VAL A 428 3.71 -1.84 -22.98
N MET A 429 3.27 -2.32 -21.80
CA MET A 429 2.14 -1.75 -21.06
C MET A 429 2.53 -0.60 -20.13
N GLU A 430 3.83 -0.28 -20.06
CA GLU A 430 4.40 0.77 -19.20
C GLU A 430 4.12 0.56 -17.70
N TYR A 431 4.10 -0.70 -17.26
CA TYR A 431 3.91 -1.04 -15.86
C TYR A 431 5.25 -1.20 -15.12
N PRO A 432 5.36 -0.70 -13.87
CA PRO A 432 6.44 -1.06 -12.97
C PRO A 432 6.33 -2.55 -12.58
N PHE A 433 7.34 -3.08 -11.91
CA PHE A 433 7.28 -4.45 -11.39
C PHE A 433 6.48 -4.47 -10.09
N GLY A 434 5.21 -4.89 -10.16
CA GLY A 434 4.37 -5.06 -8.98
C GLY A 434 4.80 -6.27 -8.15
N ILE A 435 5.26 -6.06 -6.89
CA ILE A 435 5.75 -7.16 -6.04
C ILE A 435 4.68 -8.23 -5.91
N ILE A 436 3.48 -7.86 -5.50
CA ILE A 436 2.39 -8.80 -5.29
C ILE A 436 1.82 -9.27 -6.63
N MET A 437 1.33 -8.36 -7.45
CA MET A 437 0.57 -8.73 -8.64
C MET A 437 1.44 -9.38 -9.70
N THR A 438 2.55 -8.74 -10.09
CA THR A 438 3.48 -9.33 -11.05
C THR A 438 4.20 -10.55 -10.48
N GLY A 439 4.55 -10.53 -9.18
CA GLY A 439 5.19 -11.66 -8.50
C GLY A 439 4.31 -12.93 -8.51
N VAL A 440 3.05 -12.82 -8.13
CA VAL A 440 2.06 -13.93 -8.23
C VAL A 440 1.87 -14.37 -9.67
N GLY A 441 1.86 -13.40 -10.62
CA GLY A 441 1.82 -13.68 -12.04
C GLY A 441 2.99 -14.56 -12.53
N VAL A 442 4.20 -14.26 -12.09
CA VAL A 442 5.42 -15.04 -12.40
C VAL A 442 5.34 -16.45 -11.83
N ILE A 443 4.88 -16.60 -10.57
CA ILE A 443 4.72 -17.91 -9.93
C ILE A 443 3.68 -18.75 -10.71
N SER A 444 2.55 -18.16 -11.04
CA SER A 444 1.49 -18.81 -11.83
C SER A 444 1.97 -19.20 -13.23
N LEU A 445 2.70 -18.30 -13.89
CA LEU A 445 3.27 -18.51 -15.21
C LEU A 445 4.26 -19.69 -15.22
N ALA A 446 5.06 -19.86 -14.17
CA ALA A 446 5.99 -20.99 -14.06
C ALA A 446 5.26 -22.34 -14.17
N GLY A 447 4.09 -22.50 -13.54
CA GLY A 447 3.26 -23.70 -13.64
C GLY A 447 2.69 -23.95 -15.04
N VAL A 448 2.24 -22.88 -15.71
CA VAL A 448 1.63 -22.97 -17.05
C VAL A 448 2.66 -23.27 -18.14
N VAL A 449 3.81 -22.59 -18.11
CA VAL A 449 4.84 -22.71 -19.14
C VAL A 449 5.50 -24.09 -19.14
N VAL A 450 5.71 -24.67 -17.96
CA VAL A 450 6.27 -26.00 -17.79
C VAL A 450 5.47 -27.08 -18.51
N ASN A 451 4.13 -26.95 -18.57
CA ASN A 451 3.24 -27.90 -19.23
C ASN A 451 3.58 -28.09 -20.73
N ASN A 452 3.88 -27.01 -21.43
CA ASN A 452 4.23 -27.07 -22.85
C ASN A 452 5.52 -27.85 -23.10
N ALA A 453 6.53 -27.66 -22.25
CA ALA A 453 7.80 -28.38 -22.32
C ALA A 453 7.65 -29.87 -21.95
N ILE A 454 6.82 -30.20 -20.96
CA ILE A 454 6.52 -31.59 -20.55
C ILE A 454 5.97 -32.39 -21.74
N VAL A 455 4.92 -31.85 -22.37
CA VAL A 455 4.24 -32.53 -23.48
C VAL A 455 5.21 -32.81 -24.65
N LEU A 456 6.11 -31.87 -24.91
CA LEU A 456 7.09 -32.00 -25.98
C LEU A 456 8.14 -33.08 -25.68
N ILE A 457 8.71 -33.07 -24.48
CA ILE A 457 9.75 -34.05 -24.07
C ILE A 457 9.16 -35.47 -23.92
N ASP A 458 7.98 -35.61 -23.29
CA ASP A 458 7.32 -36.89 -23.14
C ASP A 458 7.04 -37.54 -24.51
N TYR A 459 6.52 -36.76 -25.46
CA TYR A 459 6.25 -37.29 -26.78
C TYR A 459 7.53 -37.64 -27.54
N THR A 460 8.61 -36.87 -27.41
CA THR A 460 9.92 -37.20 -27.96
C THR A 460 10.44 -38.53 -27.40
N ASN A 461 10.32 -38.72 -26.09
CA ASN A 461 10.71 -39.96 -25.41
C ASN A 461 9.92 -41.17 -25.93
N ARG A 462 8.62 -41.01 -26.16
CA ARG A 462 7.75 -42.08 -26.72
C ARG A 462 8.14 -42.47 -28.14
N LEU A 463 8.46 -41.48 -28.98
CA LEU A 463 8.91 -41.74 -30.36
C LEU A 463 10.28 -42.44 -30.39
N ASN A 464 11.21 -41.99 -29.55
CA ASN A 464 12.52 -42.62 -29.43
C ASN A 464 12.41 -44.09 -28.92
N LYS A 465 11.53 -44.37 -27.94
CA LYS A 465 11.23 -45.76 -27.49
C LYS A 465 10.61 -46.64 -28.56
N ARG A 466 9.95 -46.05 -29.57
CA ARG A 466 9.41 -46.76 -30.76
C ARG A 466 10.44 -47.04 -31.84
N GLY A 467 11.72 -46.73 -31.62
CA GLY A 467 12.82 -47.01 -32.53
C GLY A 467 13.14 -45.88 -33.53
N MET A 468 12.52 -44.70 -33.38
CA MET A 468 12.92 -43.53 -34.19
C MET A 468 14.28 -43.02 -33.77
N SER A 469 15.09 -42.52 -34.71
CA SER A 469 16.34 -41.87 -34.35
C SER A 469 16.06 -40.61 -33.51
N PHE A 470 16.93 -40.28 -32.55
CA PHE A 470 16.69 -39.20 -31.59
C PHE A 470 16.45 -37.86 -32.28
N LYS A 471 17.18 -37.53 -33.35
CA LYS A 471 17.00 -36.30 -34.12
C LYS A 471 15.64 -36.27 -34.84
N GLU A 472 15.27 -37.39 -35.49
CA GLU A 472 13.96 -37.51 -36.14
C GLU A 472 12.80 -37.46 -35.15
N ALA A 473 12.95 -38.11 -33.97
CA ALA A 473 11.95 -38.07 -32.89
C ALA A 473 11.67 -36.64 -32.39
N ILE A 474 12.71 -35.80 -32.23
CA ILE A 474 12.56 -34.41 -31.82
C ILE A 474 11.81 -33.62 -32.90
N ILE A 475 12.16 -33.76 -34.19
CA ILE A 475 11.51 -33.03 -35.28
C ILE A 475 10.04 -33.45 -35.40
N ALA A 476 9.77 -34.76 -35.37
CA ALA A 476 8.42 -35.28 -35.44
C ALA A 476 7.56 -34.83 -34.24
N ALA A 477 8.13 -34.83 -33.04
CA ALA A 477 7.47 -34.34 -31.85
C ALA A 477 7.13 -32.85 -31.96
N GLY A 478 8.07 -32.04 -32.42
CA GLY A 478 7.86 -30.60 -32.64
C GLY A 478 6.74 -30.33 -33.64
N CYS A 479 6.71 -31.04 -34.75
CA CYS A 479 5.64 -30.90 -35.74
C CYS A 479 4.28 -31.33 -35.23
N THR A 480 4.19 -32.47 -34.55
CA THR A 480 2.92 -33.04 -34.06
C THR A 480 2.33 -32.24 -32.89
N ARG A 481 3.21 -31.73 -32.00
CA ARG A 481 2.79 -31.02 -30.79
C ARG A 481 2.66 -29.50 -30.96
N LEU A 482 3.07 -28.94 -32.10
CA LEU A 482 2.95 -27.52 -32.40
C LEU A 482 1.51 -27.01 -32.23
N ARG A 483 0.55 -27.71 -32.85
CA ARG A 483 -0.86 -27.32 -32.82
C ARG A 483 -1.46 -27.34 -31.41
N PRO A 484 -1.36 -28.41 -30.60
CA PRO A 484 -1.85 -28.43 -29.23
C PRO A 484 -1.24 -27.34 -28.36
N VAL A 485 0.10 -27.14 -28.42
CA VAL A 485 0.81 -26.15 -27.62
C VAL A 485 0.39 -24.72 -27.97
N LEU A 486 0.25 -24.41 -29.27
CA LEU A 486 -0.23 -23.09 -29.68
C LEU A 486 -1.69 -22.87 -29.25
N LEU A 487 -2.55 -23.91 -29.35
CA LEU A 487 -3.95 -23.79 -28.98
C LEU A 487 -4.08 -23.50 -27.47
N THR A 488 -3.35 -24.20 -26.61
CA THR A 488 -3.39 -23.95 -25.16
C THR A 488 -2.88 -22.55 -24.82
N ALA A 489 -1.81 -22.09 -25.45
CA ALA A 489 -1.29 -20.74 -25.23
C ALA A 489 -2.32 -19.67 -25.69
N ILE A 490 -2.89 -19.80 -26.89
CA ILE A 490 -3.87 -18.85 -27.41
C ILE A 490 -5.14 -18.80 -26.55
N THR A 491 -5.67 -19.95 -26.11
CA THR A 491 -6.85 -19.98 -25.26
C THR A 491 -6.62 -19.33 -23.90
N THR A 492 -5.45 -19.55 -23.30
CA THR A 492 -5.08 -18.89 -22.03
C THR A 492 -4.91 -17.38 -22.22
N ILE A 493 -4.23 -16.95 -23.27
CA ILE A 493 -4.06 -15.52 -23.60
C ILE A 493 -5.41 -14.84 -23.82
N LEU A 494 -6.29 -15.45 -24.63
CA LEU A 494 -7.63 -14.89 -24.86
C LEU A 494 -8.47 -14.83 -23.60
N GLY A 495 -8.32 -15.80 -22.68
CA GLY A 495 -9.02 -15.79 -21.40
C GLY A 495 -8.57 -14.65 -20.46
N LEU A 496 -7.32 -14.22 -20.56
CA LEU A 496 -6.77 -13.13 -19.75
C LEU A 496 -6.86 -11.76 -20.44
N LEU A 497 -7.17 -11.73 -21.74
CA LEU A 497 -7.20 -10.48 -22.51
C LEU A 497 -8.17 -9.43 -21.94
N PRO A 498 -9.39 -9.77 -21.46
CA PRO A 498 -10.29 -8.80 -20.86
C PRO A 498 -9.68 -8.07 -19.67
N MET A 499 -8.86 -8.77 -18.85
CA MET A 499 -8.21 -8.15 -17.68
C MET A 499 -7.16 -7.10 -18.07
N VAL A 500 -6.48 -7.27 -19.19
CA VAL A 500 -5.48 -6.30 -19.67
C VAL A 500 -6.14 -5.15 -20.45
N THR A 501 -7.21 -5.44 -21.19
CA THR A 501 -7.90 -4.41 -22.00
C THR A 501 -8.87 -3.57 -21.19
N GLY A 502 -9.13 -3.92 -19.92
CA GLY A 502 -10.08 -3.22 -19.08
C GLY A 502 -11.53 -3.60 -19.30
N VAL A 503 -11.83 -4.47 -20.26
CA VAL A 503 -13.21 -4.85 -20.60
C VAL A 503 -13.82 -5.68 -19.47
N ALA A 504 -14.85 -5.15 -18.84
CA ALA A 504 -15.64 -5.82 -17.83
C ALA A 504 -17.13 -5.79 -18.22
N TYR A 505 -17.89 -6.76 -17.74
CA TYR A 505 -19.33 -6.77 -17.92
C TYR A 505 -20.00 -6.50 -16.58
N ASN A 506 -20.69 -5.36 -16.49
CA ASN A 506 -21.48 -5.00 -15.32
C ASN A 506 -22.84 -5.73 -15.39
N PHE A 507 -23.01 -6.77 -14.58
CA PHE A 507 -24.23 -7.56 -14.55
C PHE A 507 -25.44 -6.79 -13.97
N HIS A 508 -25.18 -5.78 -13.14
CA HIS A 508 -26.24 -4.98 -12.53
C HIS A 508 -26.87 -4.02 -13.52
N GLU A 509 -26.06 -3.38 -14.35
CA GLU A 509 -26.53 -2.44 -15.37
C GLU A 509 -26.69 -3.06 -16.77
N MET A 510 -26.33 -4.34 -16.92
CA MET A 510 -26.34 -5.05 -18.22
C MET A 510 -25.50 -4.34 -19.30
N LYS A 511 -24.38 -3.67 -18.90
CA LYS A 511 -23.51 -2.90 -19.80
C LYS A 511 -22.10 -3.47 -19.83
N ILE A 512 -21.42 -3.24 -20.95
CA ILE A 512 -19.97 -3.48 -21.07
C ILE A 512 -19.27 -2.21 -20.65
N SER A 513 -18.40 -2.33 -19.64
CA SER A 513 -17.49 -1.27 -19.22
C SER A 513 -16.09 -1.49 -19.78
N TRP A 514 -15.39 -0.38 -20.05
CA TRP A 514 -14.05 -0.40 -20.61
C TRP A 514 -12.96 -0.16 -19.57
N ILE A 515 -13.35 0.23 -18.36
CA ILE A 515 -12.45 0.49 -17.23
C ILE A 515 -13.18 0.05 -15.97
N SER A 516 -12.56 -0.80 -15.16
CA SER A 516 -13.09 -1.15 -13.84
C SER A 516 -11.96 -1.22 -12.82
N THR A 517 -12.27 -1.01 -11.55
CA THR A 517 -11.32 -1.11 -10.44
C THR A 517 -10.64 -2.50 -10.42
N SER A 518 -11.42 -3.56 -10.61
CA SER A 518 -10.89 -4.94 -10.69
C SER A 518 -9.87 -5.12 -11.81
N THR A 519 -10.10 -4.53 -12.98
CA THR A 519 -9.15 -4.65 -14.10
C THR A 519 -7.88 -3.89 -13.84
N GLN A 520 -7.93 -2.74 -13.17
CA GLN A 520 -6.73 -2.00 -12.75
C GLN A 520 -5.87 -2.83 -11.80
N TRP A 521 -6.48 -3.54 -10.83
CA TRP A 521 -5.77 -4.41 -9.89
C TRP A 521 -5.01 -5.54 -10.59
N TRP A 522 -5.66 -6.26 -11.48
CA TRP A 522 -5.14 -7.51 -12.03
C TRP A 522 -4.41 -7.35 -13.38
N SER A 523 -4.40 -6.16 -13.97
CA SER A 523 -3.83 -5.91 -15.30
C SER A 523 -2.34 -6.21 -15.39
N SER A 524 -1.54 -5.83 -14.38
CA SER A 524 -0.10 -6.10 -14.36
C SER A 524 0.20 -7.60 -14.28
N MET A 525 -0.55 -8.35 -13.46
CA MET A 525 -0.46 -9.81 -13.39
C MET A 525 -0.85 -10.46 -14.73
N ALA A 526 -2.00 -10.06 -15.29
CA ALA A 526 -2.48 -10.62 -16.56
C ALA A 526 -1.51 -10.32 -17.71
N SER A 527 -0.96 -9.11 -17.76
CA SER A 527 0.06 -8.71 -18.73
C SER A 527 1.32 -9.59 -18.60
N ALA A 528 1.83 -9.79 -17.39
CA ALA A 528 2.97 -10.66 -17.14
C ALA A 528 2.73 -12.10 -17.65
N VAL A 529 1.53 -12.65 -17.40
CA VAL A 529 1.19 -14.00 -17.84
C VAL A 529 0.99 -14.06 -19.37
N ILE A 530 0.30 -13.12 -19.98
CA ILE A 530 0.06 -13.09 -21.44
C ILE A 530 1.37 -13.02 -22.21
N PHE A 531 2.17 -12.00 -21.95
CA PHE A 531 3.44 -11.80 -22.68
C PHE A 531 4.48 -12.86 -22.30
N GLY A 532 4.51 -13.28 -21.02
CA GLY A 532 5.34 -14.37 -20.56
C GLY A 532 5.04 -15.68 -21.26
N LEU A 533 3.75 -16.04 -21.37
CA LEU A 533 3.31 -17.26 -22.06
C LEU A 533 3.54 -17.15 -23.59
N ALA A 534 3.23 -16.01 -24.19
CA ALA A 534 3.41 -15.81 -25.63
C ALA A 534 4.88 -15.99 -26.04
N LEU A 535 5.79 -15.26 -25.39
CA LEU A 535 7.22 -15.33 -25.72
C LEU A 535 7.79 -16.71 -25.38
N SER A 536 7.46 -17.24 -24.17
CA SER A 536 7.97 -18.55 -23.75
C SER A 536 7.48 -19.66 -24.68
N THR A 537 6.25 -19.61 -25.17
CA THR A 537 5.74 -20.65 -26.09
C THR A 537 6.55 -20.70 -27.38
N VAL A 538 6.90 -19.55 -27.96
CA VAL A 538 7.75 -19.48 -29.15
C VAL A 538 9.16 -19.98 -28.85
N LEU A 539 9.75 -19.52 -27.74
CA LEU A 539 11.10 -19.89 -27.37
C LEU A 539 11.20 -21.38 -26.95
N THR A 540 10.25 -21.90 -26.19
CA THR A 540 10.28 -23.29 -25.72
C THR A 540 10.17 -24.31 -26.86
N LEU A 541 9.39 -24.02 -27.90
CA LEU A 541 9.30 -24.87 -29.10
C LEU A 541 10.64 -25.03 -29.84
N VAL A 542 11.58 -24.13 -29.65
CA VAL A 542 12.91 -24.16 -30.29
C VAL A 542 14.00 -24.52 -29.28
N VAL A 543 14.00 -23.87 -28.12
CA VAL A 543 15.08 -23.97 -27.11
C VAL A 543 15.05 -25.31 -26.39
N VAL A 544 13.89 -25.79 -25.95
CA VAL A 544 13.76 -27.04 -25.20
C VAL A 544 14.24 -28.23 -26.03
N PRO A 545 13.82 -28.42 -27.30
CA PRO A 545 14.37 -29.48 -28.17
C PRO A 545 15.87 -29.38 -28.39
N THR A 546 16.38 -28.16 -28.59
CA THR A 546 17.83 -27.96 -28.84
C THR A 546 18.65 -28.26 -27.58
N LEU A 547 18.17 -27.84 -26.40
CA LEU A 547 18.81 -28.15 -25.12
C LEU A 547 18.77 -29.65 -24.83
N TYR A 548 17.62 -30.28 -25.11
CA TYR A 548 17.47 -31.73 -24.95
C TYR A 548 18.44 -32.50 -25.87
N ALA A 549 18.58 -32.07 -27.11
CA ALA A 549 19.54 -32.66 -28.04
C ALA A 549 21.01 -32.43 -27.62
N LEU A 550 21.32 -31.28 -27.02
CA LEU A 550 22.66 -30.98 -26.52
C LEU A 550 23.04 -31.91 -25.36
N ILE A 551 22.18 -32.02 -24.35
CA ILE A 551 22.42 -32.82 -23.15
C ILE A 551 22.51 -34.32 -23.53
N HIS A 552 21.63 -34.79 -24.42
CA HIS A 552 21.70 -36.17 -24.88
C HIS A 552 23.03 -36.46 -25.60
N THR A 553 23.51 -35.58 -26.44
CA THR A 553 24.81 -35.74 -27.15
C THR A 553 25.98 -35.67 -26.16
N SER A 554 25.92 -34.76 -25.18
CA SER A 554 26.94 -34.62 -24.14
C SER A 554 26.99 -35.84 -23.21
N SER A 555 25.82 -36.40 -22.86
CA SER A 555 25.74 -37.59 -22.01
C SER A 555 26.34 -38.84 -22.70
N LEU A 556 26.13 -38.98 -23.99
CA LEU A 556 26.78 -40.02 -24.78
C LEU A 556 28.31 -39.81 -24.86
N GLY A 557 28.77 -38.58 -25.02
CA GLY A 557 30.18 -38.23 -24.98
C GLY A 557 30.81 -38.51 -23.60
N MET A 558 30.11 -38.16 -22.53
CA MET A 558 30.57 -38.38 -21.17
C MET A 558 30.59 -39.87 -20.80
N ALA A 559 29.58 -40.63 -21.22
CA ALA A 559 29.55 -42.07 -21.04
C ALA A 559 30.70 -42.76 -21.81
N SER A 560 31.01 -42.29 -23.04
CA SER A 560 32.14 -42.80 -23.78
C SER A 560 33.48 -42.41 -23.15
N ALA A 561 33.61 -41.20 -22.63
CA ALA A 561 34.80 -40.75 -21.91
C ALA A 561 35.01 -41.51 -20.58
N ILE A 562 33.94 -41.76 -19.82
CA ILE A 562 34.01 -42.61 -18.60
C ILE A 562 34.43 -44.02 -18.94
N LYS A 563 33.85 -44.62 -19.98
CA LYS A 563 34.28 -45.96 -20.46
C LYS A 563 35.74 -45.95 -20.91
N TRP A 564 36.17 -44.88 -21.57
CA TRP A 564 37.57 -44.74 -21.99
C TRP A 564 38.51 -44.59 -20.79
N ILE A 565 38.13 -43.78 -19.77
CA ILE A 565 38.88 -43.63 -18.52
C ILE A 565 38.94 -44.93 -17.76
N GLN A 566 37.81 -45.64 -17.60
CA GLN A 566 37.76 -46.95 -16.99
C GLN A 566 38.68 -47.92 -17.73
N LYS A 567 38.59 -47.97 -19.06
CA LYS A 567 39.44 -48.80 -19.87
C LYS A 567 40.93 -48.43 -19.76
N ALA A 568 41.23 -47.15 -19.71
CA ALA A 568 42.59 -46.67 -19.50
C ALA A 568 43.13 -46.96 -18.10
N TYR A 569 42.27 -46.85 -17.07
CA TYR A 569 42.60 -47.12 -15.66
C TYR A 569 42.86 -48.61 -15.41
N TRP A 570 42.04 -49.48 -15.98
CA TRP A 570 42.18 -50.91 -15.79
C TRP A 570 43.18 -51.57 -16.73
N LYS A 571 43.58 -50.92 -17.81
CA LYS A 571 44.55 -51.43 -18.81
C LYS A 571 45.91 -51.87 -18.22
N PRO A 572 46.54 -51.11 -17.29
CA PRO A 572 47.78 -51.58 -16.65
C PRO A 572 47.55 -52.76 -15.72
N PHE A 573 46.40 -52.86 -15.06
CA PHE A 573 46.06 -53.96 -14.16
C PHE A 573 45.89 -55.27 -14.93
N TYR A 574 45.15 -55.27 -16.04
CA TYR A 574 45.02 -56.45 -16.91
C TYR A 574 46.35 -56.90 -17.53
N ARG A 575 47.27 -55.95 -17.72
CA ARG A 575 48.61 -56.25 -18.25
C ARG A 575 49.50 -56.90 -17.19
N ILE A 576 49.26 -56.64 -15.92
CA ILE A 576 50.04 -57.22 -14.81
C ILE A 576 49.46 -58.61 -14.36
N THR A 577 48.12 -58.71 -14.40
CA THR A 577 47.44 -59.95 -13.90
C THR A 577 47.23 -61.05 -14.95
N GLY A 578 47.48 -60.73 -16.24
CA GLY A 578 47.30 -61.77 -17.31
C GLY A 578 45.82 -62.13 -17.60
N LEU A 579 44.85 -61.47 -16.95
CA LEU A 579 43.42 -61.69 -17.18
C LEU A 579 42.96 -61.00 -18.47
N SER A 580 42.12 -61.69 -19.24
CA SER A 580 41.57 -61.08 -20.47
C SER A 580 40.48 -60.09 -20.18
N GLU A 581 40.34 -59.04 -21.02
CA GLU A 581 39.30 -57.99 -20.91
C GLU A 581 37.86 -58.54 -20.92
N LYS A 582 37.66 -59.84 -21.30
CA LYS A 582 36.37 -60.54 -21.33
C LYS A 582 35.96 -61.15 -19.98
N ASP A 583 36.88 -61.33 -19.04
CA ASP A 583 36.59 -61.98 -17.74
C ASP A 583 36.12 -60.96 -16.68
N GLY A 584 36.09 -59.69 -16.94
CA GLY A 584 35.63 -58.63 -16.05
C GLY A 584 34.21 -58.08 -16.35
N GLU A 585 33.50 -58.64 -17.34
CA GLU A 585 32.12 -58.25 -17.71
C GLU A 585 31.05 -59.26 -17.25
N GLN A 586 31.37 -60.18 -16.34
CA GLN A 586 30.36 -61.06 -15.68
C GLN A 586 29.94 -60.51 -14.32
#